data_11bc6024ba3b7f0dd0cd5fbcab78c1ff
#
_entry.id   11bc6024ba3b7f0dd0cd5fbcab78c1ff
#
_cell.length_a   1.000
_cell.length_b   1.000
_cell.length_c   1.000
_cell.angle_alpha   90.00
_cell.angle_beta   90.00
_cell.angle_gamma   90.00
#
_symmetry.space_group_name_H-M   'P 1'
#
loop_
_entity.id
_entity.type
_entity.pdbx_description
1 polymer ?
#
loop_
_entity_poly.entity_id
_entity_poly.type
_entity_poly.pdbx_seq_one_letter_code
_entity_poly.pdbx_strand_id
1 'polypeptide(L)'
;LSMGYCGMELDGAEAVYRLRPVTEKKLEQLGMTKLFYEIEMPLCRVLADMQEQGFMIDKAALMSFGEGLTGTIAELERAIYEQAGCEFNINSPKQLGEVLFDKLMLPAGKKTKTGWSTNADVLEKLRGKHPIVNMVLDYRMLTKLKSTYADGLLKLIDPDGRIRTKFQMTVTATGRLSSTDPNLQNIPIRKELGSHIREMFIASKGNVLVDA
;
A
#
# COMPACT_ATOMS: atom_id res chain seq x y z
N LEU A 1 20.54 15.97 9.53
CA LEU A 1 20.03 17.24 10.07
C LEU A 1 21.14 18.05 10.73
N SER A 2 21.90 17.48 11.69
CA SER A 2 22.95 18.20 12.43
C SER A 2 24.00 18.84 11.50
N MET A 3 24.47 18.13 10.48
CA MET A 3 25.39 18.68 9.49
C MET A 3 24.80 19.89 8.76
N GLY A 4 23.52 19.80 8.32
CA GLY A 4 22.88 20.89 7.57
C GLY A 4 22.54 22.13 8.41
N TYR A 5 22.27 21.99 9.70
CA TYR A 5 21.86 23.08 10.57
C TYR A 5 22.94 23.57 11.54
N CYS A 6 23.84 22.68 11.97
CA CYS A 6 24.90 23.01 12.93
C CYS A 6 26.31 23.00 12.31
N GLY A 7 26.46 22.61 11.03
CA GLY A 7 27.72 22.53 10.32
C GLY A 7 28.63 21.42 10.80
N MET A 8 28.15 20.50 11.62
CA MET A 8 28.92 19.36 12.15
C MET A 8 28.03 18.13 12.27
N GLU A 9 28.64 16.96 12.17
CA GLU A 9 27.97 15.69 12.39
C GLU A 9 27.85 15.41 13.87
N LEU A 10 26.63 15.30 14.38
CA LEU A 10 26.29 15.07 15.78
C LEU A 10 25.27 13.95 15.84
N ASP A 11 25.29 13.18 16.90
CA ASP A 11 24.30 12.12 17.15
C ASP A 11 23.72 12.18 18.57
N GLY A 12 22.70 11.34 18.81
CA GLY A 12 22.10 11.18 20.13
C GLY A 12 21.60 12.49 20.77
N ALA A 13 21.75 12.58 22.08
CA ALA A 13 21.26 13.68 22.90
C ALA A 13 21.93 15.03 22.57
N GLU A 14 23.22 15.03 22.22
CA GLU A 14 23.92 16.24 21.85
C GLU A 14 23.36 16.87 20.57
N ALA A 15 23.03 16.05 19.57
CA ALA A 15 22.40 16.51 18.35
C ALA A 15 21.06 17.19 18.64
N VAL A 16 20.21 16.58 19.48
CA VAL A 16 18.92 17.17 19.89
C VAL A 16 19.11 18.50 20.62
N TYR A 17 20.04 18.54 21.58
CA TYR A 17 20.32 19.73 22.37
C TYR A 17 20.77 20.91 21.50
N ARG A 18 21.68 20.68 20.56
CA ARG A 18 22.22 21.73 19.69
C ARG A 18 21.27 22.13 18.55
N LEU A 19 20.48 21.18 18.04
CA LEU A 19 19.50 21.45 16.98
C LEU A 19 18.33 22.29 17.47
N ARG A 20 17.90 22.09 18.71
CA ARG A 20 16.72 22.74 19.26
C ARG A 20 16.69 24.26 19.06
N PRO A 21 17.68 25.06 19.55
CA PRO A 21 17.61 26.52 19.41
C PRO A 21 17.70 26.97 17.94
N VAL A 22 18.40 26.21 17.10
CA VAL A 22 18.54 26.55 15.67
C VAL A 22 17.25 26.30 14.93
N THR A 23 16.56 25.19 15.23
CA THR A 23 15.27 24.85 14.60
C THR A 23 14.13 25.73 15.11
N GLU A 24 14.10 26.07 16.41
CA GLU A 24 13.13 27.02 16.97
C GLU A 24 13.23 28.39 16.28
N LYS A 25 14.44 28.95 16.15
CA LYS A 25 14.66 30.18 15.40
C LYS A 25 14.20 30.07 13.94
N LYS A 26 14.42 28.92 13.32
CA LYS A 26 13.98 28.70 11.93
C LYS A 26 12.46 28.64 11.81
N LEU A 27 11.77 28.01 12.75
CA LEU A 27 10.30 27.98 12.82
C LEU A 27 9.72 29.40 12.95
N GLU A 28 10.32 30.24 13.79
CA GLU A 28 9.91 31.65 13.94
C GLU A 28 10.10 32.42 12.62
N GLN A 29 11.27 32.28 11.97
CA GLN A 29 11.55 32.93 10.68
C GLN A 29 10.56 32.53 9.57
N LEU A 30 10.07 31.30 9.61
CA LEU A 30 9.10 30.78 8.65
C LEU A 30 7.64 31.02 9.05
N GLY A 31 7.37 31.60 10.21
CA GLY A 31 6.01 31.79 10.74
C GLY A 31 5.29 30.48 11.10
N MET A 32 6.06 29.41 11.39
CA MET A 32 5.53 28.06 11.62
C MET A 32 5.42 27.69 13.10
N THR A 33 5.71 28.59 14.01
CA THR A 33 5.70 28.35 15.47
C THR A 33 4.34 27.82 15.95
N LYS A 34 3.25 28.47 15.52
CA LYS A 34 1.88 28.06 15.87
C LYS A 34 1.57 26.65 15.34
N LEU A 35 1.87 26.39 14.07
CA LEU A 35 1.68 25.07 13.46
C LEU A 35 2.41 23.99 14.29
N PHE A 36 3.67 24.25 14.64
CA PHE A 36 4.50 23.28 15.36
C PHE A 36 3.98 23.00 16.78
N TYR A 37 3.76 24.05 17.59
CA TYR A 37 3.41 23.86 19.00
C TYR A 37 1.93 23.57 19.25
N GLU A 38 1.01 24.12 18.45
CA GLU A 38 -0.42 23.99 18.69
C GLU A 38 -1.06 22.82 17.89
N ILE A 39 -0.41 22.32 16.84
CA ILE A 39 -0.94 21.26 15.98
C ILE A 39 -0.02 20.04 15.96
N GLU A 40 1.21 20.17 15.47
CA GLU A 40 2.09 19.03 15.22
C GLU A 40 2.53 18.32 16.51
N MET A 41 2.93 19.07 17.53
CA MET A 41 3.38 18.50 18.81
C MET A 41 2.25 17.79 19.58
N PRO A 42 1.04 18.37 19.72
CA PRO A 42 -0.11 17.65 20.28
C PRO A 42 -0.49 16.41 19.45
N LEU A 43 -0.44 16.51 18.11
CA LEU A 43 -0.74 15.40 17.21
C LEU A 43 0.22 14.23 17.39
N CYS A 44 1.51 14.45 17.67
CA CYS A 44 2.47 13.38 17.97
C CYS A 44 1.98 12.43 19.05
N ARG A 45 1.39 12.99 20.13
CA ARG A 45 0.87 12.16 21.22
C ARG A 45 -0.35 11.36 20.79
N VAL A 46 -1.28 11.98 20.09
CA VAL A 46 -2.49 11.31 19.58
C VAL A 46 -2.09 10.16 18.65
N LEU A 47 -1.12 10.38 17.75
CA LEU A 47 -0.65 9.34 16.84
C LEU A 47 0.08 8.21 17.57
N ALA A 48 0.84 8.52 18.63
CA ALA A 48 1.47 7.49 19.47
C ALA A 48 0.42 6.60 20.15
N ASP A 49 -0.62 7.20 20.74
CA ASP A 49 -1.73 6.47 21.36
C ASP A 49 -2.48 5.62 20.32
N MET A 50 -2.70 6.14 19.11
CA MET A 50 -3.31 5.38 18.00
C MET A 50 -2.44 4.21 17.55
N GLN A 51 -1.11 4.38 17.49
CA GLN A 51 -0.18 3.30 17.14
C GLN A 51 -0.18 2.20 18.19
N GLU A 52 -0.18 2.56 19.47
CA GLU A 52 -0.24 1.62 20.58
C GLU A 52 -1.58 0.85 20.60
N GLN A 53 -2.69 1.56 20.39
CA GLN A 53 -4.02 0.98 20.36
C GLN A 53 -4.19 0.03 19.15
N GLY A 54 -3.79 0.41 17.96
CA GLY A 54 -4.01 -0.34 16.72
C GLY A 54 -5.48 -0.56 16.39
N PHE A 55 -5.74 -1.30 15.31
CA PHE A 55 -7.08 -1.68 14.87
C PHE A 55 -7.34 -3.17 15.06
N MET A 56 -8.47 -3.52 15.66
CA MET A 56 -8.90 -4.90 15.74
C MET A 56 -9.35 -5.40 14.37
N ILE A 57 -8.98 -6.65 14.03
CA ILE A 57 -9.35 -7.27 12.76
C ILE A 57 -10.00 -8.63 13.00
N ASP A 58 -11.01 -8.93 12.20
CA ASP A 58 -11.61 -10.27 12.16
C ASP A 58 -10.68 -11.21 11.37
N LYS A 59 -9.83 -11.90 12.09
CA LYS A 59 -8.86 -12.85 11.54
C LYS A 59 -9.54 -13.98 10.78
N ALA A 60 -10.69 -14.49 11.25
CA ALA A 60 -11.39 -15.60 10.61
C ALA A 60 -11.99 -15.16 9.27
N ALA A 61 -12.63 -13.98 9.23
CA ALA A 61 -13.13 -13.40 8.00
C ALA A 61 -12.01 -13.14 6.99
N LEU A 62 -10.86 -12.61 7.45
CA LEU A 62 -9.70 -12.36 6.58
C LEU A 62 -9.09 -13.64 6.01
N MET A 63 -9.02 -14.72 6.79
CA MET A 63 -8.58 -16.03 6.31
C MET A 63 -9.53 -16.59 5.25
N SER A 64 -10.84 -16.61 5.54
CA SER A 64 -11.87 -17.09 4.61
C SER A 64 -11.87 -16.31 3.28
N PHE A 65 -11.69 -15.00 3.36
CA PHE A 65 -11.54 -14.14 2.19
C PHE A 65 -10.31 -14.53 1.34
N GLY A 66 -9.16 -14.72 1.99
CA GLY A 66 -7.92 -15.15 1.32
C GLY A 66 -8.03 -16.52 0.64
N GLU A 67 -8.73 -17.46 1.28
CA GLU A 67 -9.04 -18.80 0.72
C GLU A 67 -9.96 -18.69 -0.50
N GLY A 68 -11.02 -17.88 -0.42
CA GLY A 68 -11.94 -17.64 -1.55
C GLY A 68 -11.21 -17.06 -2.77
N LEU A 69 -10.28 -16.12 -2.55
CA LEU A 69 -9.47 -15.56 -3.64
C LEU A 69 -8.58 -16.62 -4.32
N THR A 70 -8.11 -17.63 -3.59
CA THR A 70 -7.24 -18.67 -4.13
C THR A 70 -7.91 -19.46 -5.25
N GLY A 71 -9.18 -19.85 -5.05
CA GLY A 71 -9.97 -20.55 -6.07
C GLY A 71 -10.13 -19.72 -7.35
N THR A 72 -10.58 -18.49 -7.20
CA THR A 72 -10.79 -17.57 -8.33
C THR A 72 -9.50 -17.26 -9.09
N ILE A 73 -8.38 -17.08 -8.38
CA ILE A 73 -7.05 -16.87 -9.02
C ILE A 73 -6.65 -18.09 -9.84
N ALA A 74 -6.84 -19.31 -9.31
CA ALA A 74 -6.51 -20.55 -10.03
C ALA A 74 -7.40 -20.76 -11.26
N GLU A 75 -8.66 -20.39 -11.22
CA GLU A 75 -9.56 -20.43 -12.38
C GLU A 75 -9.13 -19.44 -13.46
N LEU A 76 -8.78 -18.21 -13.08
CA LEU A 76 -8.28 -17.19 -14.01
C LEU A 76 -6.95 -17.61 -14.63
N GLU A 77 -6.05 -18.20 -13.85
CA GLU A 77 -4.77 -18.69 -14.34
C GLU A 77 -4.95 -19.75 -15.43
N ARG A 78 -5.83 -20.73 -15.21
CA ARG A 78 -6.17 -21.75 -16.23
C ARG A 78 -6.76 -21.11 -17.48
N ALA A 79 -7.71 -20.22 -17.34
CA ALA A 79 -8.34 -19.51 -18.46
C ALA A 79 -7.33 -18.66 -19.25
N ILE A 80 -6.36 -18.03 -18.57
CA ILE A 80 -5.28 -17.27 -19.23
C ILE A 80 -4.40 -18.23 -20.04
N TYR A 81 -4.03 -19.38 -19.51
CA TYR A 81 -3.22 -20.37 -20.23
C TYR A 81 -3.94 -20.95 -21.44
N GLU A 82 -5.24 -21.21 -21.33
CA GLU A 82 -6.07 -21.63 -22.46
C GLU A 82 -6.08 -20.57 -23.57
N GLN A 83 -6.30 -19.29 -23.22
CA GLN A 83 -6.27 -18.19 -24.19
C GLN A 83 -4.87 -17.94 -24.78
N ALA A 84 -3.84 -18.17 -24.02
CA ALA A 84 -2.46 -18.05 -24.48
C ALA A 84 -1.99 -19.25 -25.31
N GLY A 85 -2.62 -20.43 -25.17
CA GLY A 85 -2.17 -21.69 -25.74
C GLY A 85 -0.84 -22.19 -25.20
N CYS A 86 -0.45 -21.75 -23.99
CA CYS A 86 0.75 -22.20 -23.26
C CYS A 86 0.72 -21.71 -21.81
N GLU A 87 1.42 -22.43 -20.95
CA GLU A 87 1.71 -21.99 -19.59
C GLU A 87 2.90 -21.02 -19.58
N PHE A 88 2.82 -20.00 -18.72
CA PHE A 88 3.88 -19.02 -18.52
C PHE A 88 3.69 -18.30 -17.18
N ASN A 89 4.71 -17.60 -16.69
CA ASN A 89 4.57 -16.80 -15.49
C ASN A 89 3.85 -15.49 -15.79
N ILE A 90 2.53 -15.40 -15.44
CA ILE A 90 1.67 -14.23 -15.67
C ILE A 90 2.19 -13.00 -14.93
N ASN A 91 2.88 -13.19 -13.81
CA ASN A 91 3.49 -12.11 -13.03
C ASN A 91 4.83 -11.62 -13.60
N SER A 92 5.40 -12.32 -14.58
CA SER A 92 6.61 -11.89 -15.29
C SER A 92 6.24 -10.91 -16.40
N PRO A 93 6.63 -9.61 -16.31
CA PRO A 93 6.36 -8.66 -17.40
C PRO A 93 6.93 -9.07 -18.73
N LYS A 94 8.09 -9.76 -18.72
CA LYS A 94 8.75 -10.25 -19.93
C LYS A 94 7.93 -11.34 -20.61
N GLN A 95 7.60 -12.41 -19.87
CA GLN A 95 6.85 -13.55 -20.44
C GLN A 95 5.44 -13.13 -20.88
N LEU A 96 4.76 -12.31 -20.06
CA LEU A 96 3.46 -11.78 -20.45
C LEU A 96 3.56 -10.90 -21.70
N GLY A 97 4.60 -10.08 -21.82
CA GLY A 97 4.83 -9.27 -23.02
C GLY A 97 5.05 -10.10 -24.27
N GLU A 98 5.85 -11.17 -24.16
CA GLU A 98 6.08 -12.13 -25.26
C GLU A 98 4.75 -12.80 -25.70
N VAL A 99 3.92 -13.23 -24.74
CA VAL A 99 2.61 -13.80 -25.04
C VAL A 99 1.67 -12.80 -25.72
N LEU A 100 1.51 -11.60 -25.15
CA LEU A 100 0.55 -10.63 -25.67
C LEU A 100 0.96 -10.04 -27.02
N PHE A 101 2.22 -9.70 -27.18
CA PHE A 101 2.68 -8.92 -28.34
C PHE A 101 3.39 -9.72 -29.41
N ASP A 102 4.13 -10.78 -29.05
CA ASP A 102 4.85 -11.58 -30.02
C ASP A 102 4.05 -12.83 -30.46
N LYS A 103 3.26 -13.45 -29.55
CA LYS A 103 2.44 -14.63 -29.88
C LYS A 103 1.02 -14.27 -30.31
N LEU A 104 0.30 -13.46 -29.52
CA LEU A 104 -1.09 -13.07 -29.82
C LEU A 104 -1.17 -11.84 -30.71
N MET A 105 -0.05 -11.24 -31.09
CA MET A 105 0.07 -10.12 -32.03
C MET A 105 -0.85 -8.92 -31.69
N LEU A 106 -1.06 -8.68 -30.39
CA LEU A 106 -1.84 -7.54 -29.96
C LEU A 106 -1.14 -6.22 -30.32
N PRO A 107 -1.88 -5.11 -30.49
CA PRO A 107 -1.27 -3.82 -30.79
C PRO A 107 -0.24 -3.46 -29.73
N ALA A 108 1.03 -3.46 -30.12
CA ALA A 108 2.14 -3.26 -29.19
C ALA A 108 2.22 -1.80 -28.74
N GLY A 109 2.43 -1.63 -27.44
CA GLY A 109 2.76 -0.36 -26.84
C GLY A 109 4.26 -0.04 -26.94
N LYS A 110 4.77 0.72 -25.97
CA LYS A 110 6.19 1.13 -25.91
C LYS A 110 7.08 -0.05 -25.52
N LYS A 111 8.09 -0.36 -26.31
CA LYS A 111 9.14 -1.31 -25.95
C LYS A 111 10.13 -0.64 -25.00
N THR A 112 10.41 -1.28 -23.87
CA THR A 112 11.40 -0.82 -22.89
C THR A 112 12.74 -1.51 -23.12
N LYS A 113 13.79 -1.12 -22.40
CA LYS A 113 15.11 -1.79 -22.48
C LYS A 113 15.05 -3.29 -22.13
N THR A 114 14.06 -3.69 -21.33
CA THR A 114 13.89 -5.06 -20.80
C THR A 114 12.77 -5.85 -21.49
N GLY A 115 12.16 -5.32 -22.55
CA GLY A 115 11.07 -5.96 -23.28
C GLY A 115 9.82 -5.09 -23.41
N TRP A 116 8.66 -5.70 -23.64
CA TRP A 116 7.39 -5.01 -23.76
C TRP A 116 6.89 -4.51 -22.41
N SER A 117 6.37 -3.29 -22.37
CA SER A 117 5.69 -2.82 -21.16
C SER A 117 4.32 -3.49 -21.02
N THR A 118 4.08 -4.09 -19.86
CA THR A 118 2.79 -4.71 -19.48
C THR A 118 2.20 -4.06 -18.22
N ASN A 119 2.48 -2.75 -18.02
CA ASN A 119 1.91 -2.01 -16.91
C ASN A 119 0.39 -1.83 -17.08
N ALA A 120 -0.29 -1.42 -16.00
CA ALA A 120 -1.74 -1.27 -15.99
C ALA A 120 -2.25 -0.35 -17.12
N ASP A 121 -1.58 0.78 -17.38
CA ASP A 121 -1.99 1.74 -18.40
C ASP A 121 -1.93 1.15 -19.82
N VAL A 122 -0.94 0.31 -20.08
CA VAL A 122 -0.81 -0.39 -21.37
C VAL A 122 -1.91 -1.43 -21.51
N LEU A 123 -2.15 -2.25 -20.49
CA LEU A 123 -3.19 -3.28 -20.51
C LEU A 123 -4.60 -2.67 -20.57
N GLU A 124 -4.85 -1.56 -19.87
CA GLU A 124 -6.14 -0.86 -19.94
C GLU A 124 -6.45 -0.37 -21.37
N LYS A 125 -5.46 0.11 -22.12
CA LYS A 125 -5.63 0.51 -23.53
C LYS A 125 -5.92 -0.66 -24.46
N LEU A 126 -5.59 -1.87 -24.04
CA LEU A 126 -5.85 -3.11 -24.79
C LEU A 126 -7.18 -3.77 -24.41
N ARG A 127 -7.94 -3.20 -23.45
CA ARG A 127 -9.28 -3.72 -23.12
C ARG A 127 -10.15 -3.86 -24.36
N GLY A 128 -10.84 -4.99 -24.45
CA GLY A 128 -11.71 -5.31 -25.58
C GLY A 128 -11.00 -5.74 -26.88
N LYS A 129 -9.65 -5.74 -26.91
CA LYS A 129 -8.92 -6.24 -28.07
C LYS A 129 -8.75 -7.76 -28.05
N HIS A 130 -8.64 -8.36 -26.86
CA HIS A 130 -8.57 -9.81 -26.67
C HIS A 130 -9.06 -10.17 -25.27
N PRO A 131 -9.77 -11.30 -25.07
CA PRO A 131 -10.27 -11.72 -23.76
C PRO A 131 -9.19 -11.85 -22.69
N ILE A 132 -8.00 -12.32 -23.06
CA ILE A 132 -6.86 -12.50 -22.16
C ILE A 132 -6.48 -11.22 -21.40
N VAL A 133 -6.69 -10.04 -21.99
CA VAL A 133 -6.31 -8.77 -21.38
C VAL A 133 -7.09 -8.50 -20.10
N ASN A 134 -8.42 -8.69 -20.17
CA ASN A 134 -9.27 -8.52 -18.98
C ASN A 134 -8.92 -9.56 -17.91
N MET A 135 -8.71 -10.81 -18.30
CA MET A 135 -8.32 -11.89 -17.38
C MET A 135 -7.00 -11.59 -16.67
N VAL A 136 -5.99 -11.09 -17.38
CA VAL A 136 -4.70 -10.70 -16.80
C VAL A 136 -4.83 -9.51 -15.85
N LEU A 137 -5.65 -8.52 -16.17
CA LEU A 137 -5.92 -7.39 -15.28
C LEU A 137 -6.59 -7.85 -13.99
N ASP A 138 -7.60 -8.72 -14.09
CA ASP A 138 -8.30 -9.28 -12.95
C ASP A 138 -7.38 -10.21 -12.13
N TYR A 139 -6.62 -11.08 -12.76
CA TYR A 139 -5.62 -11.94 -12.11
C TYR A 139 -4.62 -11.12 -11.29
N ARG A 140 -4.03 -10.09 -11.87
CA ARG A 140 -3.08 -9.21 -11.17
C ARG A 140 -3.71 -8.47 -10.01
N MET A 141 -4.95 -8.00 -10.20
CA MET A 141 -5.70 -7.34 -9.13
C MET A 141 -5.96 -8.30 -7.97
N LEU A 142 -6.48 -9.50 -8.23
CA LEU A 142 -6.78 -10.49 -7.19
C LEU A 142 -5.51 -11.01 -6.51
N THR A 143 -4.45 -11.27 -7.27
CA THR A 143 -3.16 -11.72 -6.72
C THR A 143 -2.58 -10.65 -5.79
N LYS A 144 -2.63 -9.36 -6.19
CA LYS A 144 -2.19 -8.26 -5.33
C LYS A 144 -3.07 -8.14 -4.08
N LEU A 145 -4.38 -8.27 -4.25
CA LEU A 145 -5.34 -8.21 -3.15
C LEU A 145 -5.05 -9.32 -2.12
N LYS A 146 -4.88 -10.55 -2.61
CA LYS A 146 -4.54 -11.69 -1.76
C LYS A 146 -3.19 -11.50 -1.07
N SER A 147 -2.12 -11.29 -1.83
CA SER A 147 -0.75 -11.25 -1.28
C SER A 147 -0.52 -10.08 -0.32
N THR A 148 -1.04 -8.89 -0.64
CA THR A 148 -0.78 -7.67 0.14
C THR A 148 -1.75 -7.53 1.31
N TYR A 149 -3.04 -7.78 1.07
CA TYR A 149 -4.06 -7.49 2.08
C TYR A 149 -4.54 -8.73 2.83
N ALA A 150 -4.85 -9.86 2.16
CA ALA A 150 -5.23 -11.06 2.89
C ALA A 150 -4.02 -11.67 3.61
N ASP A 151 -3.07 -12.24 2.86
CA ASP A 151 -1.92 -12.96 3.43
C ASP A 151 -0.94 -12.01 4.15
N GLY A 152 -0.80 -10.77 3.66
CA GLY A 152 0.07 -9.76 4.23
C GLY A 152 -0.40 -9.30 5.60
N LEU A 153 -1.67 -8.93 5.74
CA LEU A 153 -2.23 -8.48 7.02
C LEU A 153 -2.31 -9.60 8.05
N LEU A 154 -2.63 -10.85 7.63
CA LEU A 154 -2.67 -12.00 8.55
C LEU A 154 -1.36 -12.20 9.32
N LYS A 155 -0.22 -11.91 8.69
CA LYS A 155 1.12 -12.03 9.31
C LYS A 155 1.42 -10.93 10.31
N LEU A 156 0.66 -9.84 10.27
CA LEU A 156 0.87 -8.63 11.07
C LEU A 156 -0.14 -8.49 12.20
N ILE A 157 -1.02 -9.49 12.36
CA ILE A 157 -1.96 -9.51 13.47
C ILE A 157 -1.20 -9.88 14.74
N ASP A 158 -1.18 -8.96 15.68
CA ASP A 158 -0.60 -9.17 16.99
C ASP A 158 -1.40 -10.19 17.81
N PRO A 159 -0.84 -10.74 18.91
CA PRO A 159 -1.52 -11.73 19.77
C PRO A 159 -2.87 -11.25 20.35
N ASP A 160 -3.07 -9.95 20.46
CA ASP A 160 -4.33 -9.32 20.92
C ASP A 160 -5.37 -9.13 19.81
N GLY A 161 -5.10 -9.63 18.59
CA GLY A 161 -6.00 -9.54 17.44
C GLY A 161 -5.99 -8.19 16.71
N ARG A 162 -4.99 -7.35 16.98
CA ARG A 162 -4.88 -6.02 16.40
C ARG A 162 -3.76 -5.91 15.39
N ILE A 163 -3.92 -5.00 14.44
CA ILE A 163 -2.86 -4.57 13.52
C ILE A 163 -2.45 -3.16 13.92
N ARG A 164 -1.15 -2.94 14.03
CA ARG A 164 -0.54 -1.67 14.36
C ARG A 164 0.23 -1.14 13.17
N THR A 165 0.03 0.12 12.84
CA THR A 165 0.76 0.84 11.79
C THR A 165 1.63 1.92 12.41
N LYS A 166 2.64 2.37 11.72
CA LYS A 166 3.44 3.54 12.10
C LYS A 166 2.98 4.74 11.30
N PHE A 167 2.61 5.82 11.99
CA PHE A 167 2.28 7.08 11.35
C PHE A 167 3.52 7.94 11.14
N GLN A 168 3.65 8.51 9.95
CA GLN A 168 4.75 9.39 9.57
C GLN A 168 4.20 10.80 9.32
N MET A 169 4.67 11.76 10.07
CA MET A 169 4.20 13.16 9.99
C MET A 169 4.99 14.01 8.99
N THR A 170 6.22 13.61 8.65
CA THR A 170 7.18 14.47 7.95
C THR A 170 7.61 13.94 6.57
N VAL A 171 6.97 12.88 6.07
CA VAL A 171 7.39 12.21 4.81
C VAL A 171 6.77 12.85 3.58
N THR A 172 5.53 13.31 3.67
CA THR A 172 4.82 13.86 2.51
C THR A 172 5.08 15.35 2.34
N ALA A 173 5.32 15.78 1.10
CA ALA A 173 5.47 17.22 0.80
C ALA A 173 4.17 18.02 0.96
N THR A 174 3.02 17.35 1.07
CA THR A 174 1.69 17.98 1.16
C THR A 174 1.21 18.19 2.59
N GLY A 175 1.99 17.79 3.59
CA GLY A 175 1.58 17.81 5.00
C GLY A 175 0.57 16.73 5.40
N ARG A 176 0.25 15.78 4.50
CA ARG A 176 -0.59 14.63 4.86
C ARG A 176 0.21 13.62 5.68
N LEU A 177 -0.47 12.93 6.60
CA LEU A 177 0.09 11.78 7.27
C LEU A 177 0.34 10.65 6.26
N SER A 178 1.38 9.87 6.51
CA SER A 178 1.65 8.62 5.81
C SER A 178 1.63 7.47 6.82
N SER A 179 1.25 6.29 6.38
CA SER A 179 1.17 5.07 7.19
C SER A 179 2.14 4.02 6.62
N THR A 180 2.93 3.38 7.49
CA THR A 180 3.90 2.35 7.11
C THR A 180 3.89 1.18 8.09
N ASP A 181 4.34 0.03 7.67
CA ASP A 181 4.55 -1.18 8.47
C ASP A 181 3.32 -1.64 9.27
N PRO A 182 2.18 -1.93 8.64
CA PRO A 182 1.81 -1.87 7.22
C PRO A 182 1.24 -0.52 6.79
N ASN A 183 1.22 -0.24 5.46
CA ASN A 183 0.50 0.91 4.94
C ASN A 183 -1.00 0.62 4.87
N LEU A 184 -1.76 1.10 5.85
CA LEU A 184 -3.22 0.91 5.93
C LEU A 184 -4.02 1.94 5.10
N GLN A 185 -3.38 3.01 4.60
CA GLN A 185 -4.03 4.03 3.79
C GLN A 185 -4.28 3.58 2.34
N ASN A 186 -3.58 2.54 1.88
CA ASN A 186 -3.68 2.03 0.52
C ASN A 186 -4.69 0.88 0.36
N ILE A 187 -5.51 0.59 1.36
CA ILE A 187 -6.58 -0.41 1.26
C ILE A 187 -7.58 0.06 0.19
N PRO A 188 -7.85 -0.75 -0.85
CA PRO A 188 -8.72 -0.34 -1.95
C PRO A 188 -10.12 0.05 -1.49
N ILE A 189 -10.69 1.12 -2.08
CA ILE A 189 -12.04 1.61 -1.73
C ILE A 189 -13.04 1.35 -2.86
N ARG A 190 -12.57 1.42 -4.11
CA ARG A 190 -13.44 1.58 -5.29
C ARG A 190 -13.91 0.29 -5.93
N LYS A 191 -13.45 -0.88 -5.50
CA LYS A 191 -13.87 -2.18 -6.04
C LYS A 191 -14.52 -2.98 -4.92
N GLU A 192 -15.60 -3.68 -5.25
CA GLU A 192 -16.39 -4.49 -4.33
C GLU A 192 -15.52 -5.39 -3.43
N LEU A 193 -14.56 -6.10 -4.01
CA LEU A 193 -13.61 -6.93 -3.27
C LEU A 193 -12.67 -6.14 -2.35
N GLY A 194 -12.38 -4.88 -2.67
CA GLY A 194 -11.56 -4.02 -1.80
C GLY A 194 -12.34 -3.50 -0.60
N SER A 195 -13.64 -3.25 -0.74
CA SER A 195 -14.50 -2.83 0.38
C SER A 195 -14.63 -3.92 1.44
N HIS A 196 -14.72 -5.20 1.04
CA HIS A 196 -14.77 -6.32 1.96
C HIS A 196 -13.59 -6.39 2.94
N ILE A 197 -12.37 -5.97 2.52
CA ILE A 197 -11.24 -5.94 3.44
C ILE A 197 -11.47 -4.91 4.55
N ARG A 198 -12.11 -3.80 4.27
CA ARG A 198 -12.42 -2.77 5.29
C ARG A 198 -13.45 -3.25 6.30
N GLU A 199 -14.41 -4.06 5.89
CA GLU A 199 -15.42 -4.67 6.77
C GLU A 199 -14.80 -5.61 7.81
N MET A 200 -13.58 -6.11 7.55
CA MET A 200 -12.84 -6.94 8.49
C MET A 200 -12.15 -6.16 9.61
N PHE A 201 -12.02 -4.83 9.47
CA PHE A 201 -11.61 -3.96 10.56
C PHE A 201 -12.82 -3.69 11.44
N ILE A 202 -12.80 -4.21 12.65
CA ILE A 202 -13.93 -4.23 13.57
C ILE A 202 -13.63 -3.44 14.84
N ALA A 203 -14.68 -2.98 15.50
CA ALA A 203 -14.56 -2.44 16.85
C ALA A 203 -14.39 -3.57 17.87
N SER A 204 -13.61 -3.35 18.91
CA SER A 204 -13.59 -4.25 20.07
C SER A 204 -14.93 -4.20 20.80
N LYS A 205 -15.24 -5.28 21.56
CA LYS A 205 -16.51 -5.42 22.29
C LYS A 205 -16.81 -4.18 23.13
N GLY A 206 -17.98 -3.61 22.95
CA GLY A 206 -18.44 -2.41 23.67
C GLY A 206 -18.01 -1.09 23.04
N ASN A 207 -17.29 -1.12 21.92
CA ASN A 207 -16.89 0.07 21.18
C ASN A 207 -17.55 0.10 19.78
N VAL A 208 -17.45 1.23 19.11
CA VAL A 208 -17.89 1.44 17.72
C VAL A 208 -16.75 2.07 16.91
N LEU A 209 -16.74 1.83 15.61
CA LEU A 209 -15.92 2.60 14.69
C LEU A 209 -16.70 3.86 14.31
N VAL A 210 -16.01 4.98 14.33
CA VAL A 210 -16.56 6.29 13.91
C VAL A 210 -15.79 6.73 12.68
N ASP A 211 -16.51 7.08 11.63
CA ASP A 211 -15.98 7.67 10.38
C ASP A 211 -16.44 9.14 10.34
N ALA A 212 -15.50 10.06 10.02
CA ALA A 212 -15.74 11.50 10.02
C ALA A 212 -15.30 12.15 8.69
#